data_81240f812d1a2a877c6e58474ab6f4d6
#
_entry.id   81240f812d1a2a877c6e58474ab6f4d6
#
_cell.length_a   1.000
_cell.length_b   1.000
_cell.length_c   1.000
_cell.angle_alpha   90.00
_cell.angle_beta   90.00
_cell.angle_gamma   90.00
#
_symmetry.space_group_name_H-M   'P 1'
#
loop_
_entity.id
_entity.type
_entity.pdbx_description
1 polymer ?
#
loop_
_entity_poly.entity_id
_entity_poly.type
_entity_poly.pdbx_seq_one_letter_code
_entity_poly.pdbx_strand_id
1 'polypeptide(L)'
;MNILYDERVDGVLPDVDKAALLRALQTRLPKLEVLHQQEELKPYECDGLSAYRTTPLLVVLPRHLDEVQGVLRLCHELQVPVVARGAGTGLSGGALPLEKGVLLVMARFNNILHIDPAARTARVQPGVRNLAISQAAAPFGLYYAPDPSSQIACSIGGNVAENAGGVHCLKYGLTVHNLLKVDILTVDGEHLTLGSDALDSPGFDLLALFTGSEGMLGVITEVTVKLLPKPQTAKVLLAAFDSVEKAGRAVGDIIAAGIIPGGLEMMDNLAIRAAEDFIHAGYPVDAEAILLCELDGVEADVHDDCDRVRQVLENAGATEVRQARDEAERVRFWAGRKNAFPAVGRLSPDYYCMDGTIPRRELPGVLRAIAALSAEYDLRVANVFHAGDGNMHPLILFDANQPGELDRAEALGGKILELCVKVGGSITGEHGVGREKINQMCAQFNSDELTVFHAVKAAFDPSGLLNPGKNIPTLHRCAEFGAMHVHMGQLPFPELERF
;
A
#
# COMPACT_ATOMS: atom_id res chain seq x y z
N MET A 1 27.11 -5.28 20.55
CA MET A 1 26.62 -6.43 19.79
C MET A 1 26.80 -6.04 18.34
N ASN A 2 27.84 -6.52 17.67
CA ASN A 2 28.07 -6.20 16.26
C ASN A 2 26.92 -6.83 15.48
N ILE A 3 25.96 -6.02 15.02
CA ILE A 3 25.01 -6.45 14.01
C ILE A 3 25.84 -6.52 12.74
N LEU A 4 26.21 -7.75 12.38
CA LEU A 4 27.01 -8.04 11.22
C LEU A 4 26.27 -7.50 9.98
N TYR A 5 26.95 -6.63 9.26
CA TYR A 5 26.67 -6.32 7.88
C TYR A 5 26.42 -7.64 7.13
N ASP A 6 25.21 -7.83 6.64
CA ASP A 6 24.88 -9.01 5.87
C ASP A 6 24.93 -8.67 4.38
N GLU A 7 26.06 -8.99 3.76
CA GLU A 7 26.26 -8.85 2.30
C GLU A 7 25.13 -9.48 1.46
N ARG A 8 24.30 -10.34 2.07
CA ARG A 8 23.15 -10.98 1.44
C ARG A 8 21.98 -10.03 1.16
N VAL A 9 21.94 -8.86 1.78
CA VAL A 9 20.84 -7.90 1.63
C VAL A 9 21.09 -6.88 0.49
N ASP A 10 22.35 -6.50 0.23
CA ASP A 10 22.79 -5.70 -0.94
C ASP A 10 23.90 -6.38 -1.75
N GLY A 11 24.47 -7.44 -1.23
CA GLY A 11 25.51 -8.24 -1.87
C GLY A 11 24.92 -9.36 -2.72
N VAL A 12 25.78 -9.98 -3.46
CA VAL A 12 25.53 -11.06 -4.40
C VAL A 12 24.70 -12.17 -3.73
N LEU A 13 23.41 -12.24 -4.05
CA LEU A 13 22.59 -13.40 -3.71
C LEU A 13 23.34 -14.67 -4.17
N PRO A 14 23.40 -15.73 -3.35
CA PRO A 14 24.14 -16.93 -3.69
C PRO A 14 23.69 -17.47 -5.03
N ASP A 15 24.63 -18.02 -5.81
CA ASP A 15 24.28 -18.67 -7.06
C ASP A 15 23.45 -19.92 -6.76
N VAL A 16 22.23 -19.93 -7.27
CA VAL A 16 21.28 -21.02 -7.10
C VAL A 16 21.29 -21.90 -8.36
N ASP A 17 21.62 -23.17 -8.21
CA ASP A 17 21.43 -24.15 -9.30
C ASP A 17 19.91 -24.37 -9.51
N LYS A 18 19.35 -23.67 -10.49
CA LYS A 18 17.94 -23.78 -10.89
C LYS A 18 17.52 -25.22 -11.15
N ALA A 19 18.35 -26.01 -11.82
CA ALA A 19 18.01 -27.39 -12.17
C ALA A 19 18.00 -28.32 -10.95
N ALA A 20 18.94 -28.11 -10.01
CA ALA A 20 18.97 -28.85 -8.76
C ALA A 20 17.76 -28.50 -7.88
N LEU A 21 17.44 -27.21 -7.73
CA LEU A 21 16.27 -26.74 -6.98
C LEU A 21 14.95 -27.28 -7.56
N LEU A 22 14.78 -27.23 -8.89
CA LEU A 22 13.60 -27.75 -9.57
C LEU A 22 13.43 -29.26 -9.31
N ARG A 23 14.51 -30.05 -9.45
CA ARG A 23 14.49 -31.49 -9.16
C ARG A 23 14.13 -31.78 -7.71
N ALA A 24 14.67 -31.00 -6.76
CA ALA A 24 14.39 -31.14 -5.34
C ALA A 24 12.91 -30.84 -5.01
N LEU A 25 12.33 -29.76 -5.58
CA LEU A 25 10.92 -29.43 -5.47
C LEU A 25 10.03 -30.54 -6.03
N GLN A 26 10.29 -31.01 -7.23
CA GLN A 26 9.52 -32.08 -7.88
C GLN A 26 9.59 -33.40 -7.11
N THR A 27 10.73 -33.70 -6.49
CA THR A 27 10.93 -34.94 -5.71
C THR A 27 10.22 -34.89 -4.35
N ARG A 28 10.41 -33.76 -3.61
CA ARG A 28 9.84 -33.62 -2.25
C ARG A 28 8.37 -33.22 -2.25
N LEU A 29 7.93 -32.48 -3.27
CA LEU A 29 6.59 -31.93 -3.40
C LEU A 29 6.00 -32.25 -4.78
N PRO A 30 5.73 -33.54 -5.10
CA PRO A 30 5.39 -33.98 -6.45
C PRO A 30 4.05 -33.45 -6.97
N LYS A 31 3.19 -32.89 -6.09
CA LYS A 31 1.90 -32.29 -6.47
C LYS A 31 1.99 -30.76 -6.63
N LEU A 32 3.08 -30.14 -6.16
CA LEU A 32 3.28 -28.71 -6.27
C LEU A 32 3.43 -28.32 -7.75
N GLU A 33 2.67 -27.32 -8.17
CA GLU A 33 2.84 -26.71 -9.47
C GLU A 33 4.02 -25.75 -9.46
N VAL A 34 5.00 -26.01 -10.32
CA VAL A 34 6.23 -25.22 -10.45
C VAL A 34 6.36 -24.74 -11.88
N LEU A 35 6.32 -23.42 -12.09
CA LEU A 35 6.59 -22.77 -13.37
C LEU A 35 8.09 -22.49 -13.48
N HIS A 36 8.68 -22.83 -14.63
CA HIS A 36 10.13 -22.74 -14.79
C HIS A 36 10.59 -22.32 -16.19
N GLN A 37 9.68 -22.36 -17.18
CA GLN A 37 9.95 -21.89 -18.54
C GLN A 37 9.84 -20.36 -18.60
N GLN A 38 10.63 -19.74 -19.47
CA GLN A 38 10.69 -18.28 -19.55
C GLN A 38 9.33 -17.63 -19.83
N GLU A 39 8.54 -18.25 -20.72
CA GLU A 39 7.22 -17.78 -21.10
C GLU A 39 6.22 -17.84 -19.92
N GLU A 40 6.37 -18.84 -19.05
CA GLU A 40 5.52 -19.03 -17.86
C GLU A 40 5.90 -18.03 -16.76
N LEU A 41 7.17 -17.64 -16.67
CA LEU A 41 7.68 -16.71 -15.67
C LEU A 41 7.38 -15.25 -16.01
N LYS A 42 7.28 -14.92 -17.31
CA LYS A 42 7.09 -13.55 -17.82
C LYS A 42 5.90 -12.80 -17.18
N PRO A 43 4.71 -13.41 -16.96
CA PRO A 43 3.59 -12.73 -16.30
C PRO A 43 3.84 -12.33 -14.84
N TYR A 44 4.91 -12.81 -14.24
CA TYR A 44 5.26 -12.58 -12.84
C TYR A 44 6.44 -11.63 -12.65
N GLU A 45 6.95 -11.01 -13.71
CA GLU A 45 8.17 -10.18 -13.67
C GLU A 45 8.03 -8.85 -12.91
N CYS A 46 6.80 -8.40 -12.62
CA CYS A 46 6.51 -7.18 -11.87
C CYS A 46 5.26 -7.37 -10.99
N ASP A 47 5.03 -6.46 -10.08
CA ASP A 47 3.74 -6.23 -9.43
C ASP A 47 2.96 -5.12 -10.14
N GLY A 48 2.10 -4.36 -9.42
CA GLY A 48 1.37 -3.22 -9.99
C GLY A 48 2.27 -2.03 -10.37
N LEU A 49 3.47 -1.95 -9.79
CA LEU A 49 4.50 -0.98 -10.18
C LEU A 49 5.31 -1.52 -11.36
N SER A 50 4.81 -1.31 -12.57
CA SER A 50 5.40 -1.85 -13.81
C SER A 50 6.74 -1.22 -14.21
N ALA A 51 7.18 -0.16 -13.52
CA ALA A 51 8.47 0.48 -13.74
C ALA A 51 9.65 -0.47 -13.43
N TYR A 52 9.48 -1.37 -12.46
CA TYR A 52 10.49 -2.37 -12.09
C TYR A 52 10.10 -3.75 -12.59
N ARG A 53 11.06 -4.44 -13.22
CA ARG A 53 10.84 -5.78 -13.76
C ARG A 53 12.02 -6.68 -13.47
N THR A 54 11.74 -7.86 -12.93
CA THR A 54 12.74 -8.91 -12.67
C THR A 54 12.10 -10.26 -12.88
N THR A 55 12.67 -11.09 -13.75
CA THR A 55 12.16 -12.46 -13.95
C THR A 55 12.56 -13.34 -12.77
N PRO A 56 11.63 -14.01 -12.08
CA PRO A 56 11.97 -14.91 -10.98
C PRO A 56 12.75 -16.15 -11.46
N LEU A 57 13.52 -16.77 -10.55
CA LEU A 57 14.17 -18.05 -10.85
C LEU A 57 13.15 -19.14 -11.13
N LEU A 58 12.17 -19.29 -10.24
CA LEU A 58 11.03 -20.21 -10.32
C LEU A 58 9.79 -19.52 -9.73
N VAL A 59 8.61 -19.93 -10.19
CA VAL A 59 7.31 -19.60 -9.56
C VAL A 59 6.69 -20.87 -9.03
N VAL A 60 6.23 -20.87 -7.80
CA VAL A 60 5.50 -21.99 -7.18
C VAL A 60 4.08 -21.56 -6.80
N LEU A 61 3.09 -22.43 -7.07
CA LEU A 61 1.67 -22.16 -6.84
C LEU A 61 1.07 -23.23 -5.91
N PRO A 62 1.34 -23.17 -4.61
CA PRO A 62 0.85 -24.14 -3.64
C PRO A 62 -0.67 -24.10 -3.51
N ARG A 63 -1.26 -25.25 -3.15
CA ARG A 63 -2.69 -25.42 -2.87
C ARG A 63 -2.98 -25.81 -1.42
N HIS A 64 -1.96 -26.31 -0.73
CA HIS A 64 -2.05 -26.85 0.61
C HIS A 64 -0.93 -26.34 1.51
N LEU A 65 -1.18 -26.27 2.81
CA LEU A 65 -0.25 -25.75 3.80
C LEU A 65 1.09 -26.50 3.81
N ASP A 66 1.03 -27.83 3.69
CA ASP A 66 2.21 -28.70 3.61
C ASP A 66 3.11 -28.41 2.40
N GLU A 67 2.54 -27.96 1.29
CA GLU A 67 3.31 -27.51 0.13
C GLU A 67 4.06 -26.21 0.42
N VAL A 68 3.40 -25.23 1.08
CA VAL A 68 4.06 -23.98 1.49
C VAL A 68 5.19 -24.25 2.48
N GLN A 69 4.92 -25.07 3.52
CA GLN A 69 5.94 -25.49 4.47
C GLN A 69 7.11 -26.21 3.79
N GLY A 70 6.81 -27.13 2.87
CA GLY A 70 7.83 -27.86 2.13
C GLY A 70 8.71 -26.95 1.27
N VAL A 71 8.12 -25.93 0.60
CA VAL A 71 8.87 -24.92 -0.18
C VAL A 71 9.79 -24.12 0.75
N LEU A 72 9.26 -23.59 1.87
CA LEU A 72 10.04 -22.77 2.80
C LEU A 72 11.22 -23.57 3.39
N ARG A 73 10.96 -24.79 3.89
CA ARG A 73 12.01 -25.67 4.42
C ARG A 73 13.09 -25.97 3.38
N LEU A 74 12.70 -26.30 2.15
CA LEU A 74 13.67 -26.57 1.09
C LEU A 74 14.48 -25.32 0.73
N CYS A 75 13.82 -24.17 0.59
CA CYS A 75 14.51 -22.91 0.30
C CYS A 75 15.45 -22.52 1.45
N HIS A 76 15.03 -22.72 2.70
CA HIS A 76 15.88 -22.50 3.87
C HIS A 76 17.09 -23.43 3.90
N GLU A 77 16.91 -24.73 3.64
CA GLU A 77 18.01 -25.72 3.55
C GLU A 77 19.02 -25.35 2.46
N LEU A 78 18.55 -24.88 1.31
CA LEU A 78 19.37 -24.54 0.16
C LEU A 78 19.80 -23.06 0.10
N GLN A 79 19.44 -22.27 1.13
CA GLN A 79 19.71 -20.83 1.22
C GLN A 79 19.19 -20.04 0.00
N VAL A 80 17.99 -20.37 -0.47
CA VAL A 80 17.33 -19.75 -1.62
C VAL A 80 16.33 -18.69 -1.12
N PRO A 81 16.43 -17.43 -1.58
CA PRO A 81 15.46 -16.40 -1.21
C PRO A 81 14.05 -16.70 -1.70
N VAL A 82 13.07 -16.29 -0.90
CA VAL A 82 11.64 -16.46 -1.19
C VAL A 82 10.94 -15.11 -1.15
N VAL A 83 10.18 -14.80 -2.20
CA VAL A 83 9.26 -13.67 -2.25
C VAL A 83 7.84 -14.21 -2.21
N ALA A 84 7.08 -13.90 -1.16
CA ALA A 84 5.66 -14.20 -1.11
C ALA A 84 4.87 -13.20 -1.97
N ARG A 85 3.88 -13.70 -2.73
CA ARG A 85 3.04 -12.88 -3.61
C ARG A 85 1.58 -13.26 -3.47
N GLY A 86 0.72 -12.28 -3.25
CA GLY A 86 -0.73 -12.40 -3.37
C GLY A 86 -1.20 -12.22 -4.82
N ALA A 87 -2.03 -11.21 -5.07
CA ALA A 87 -2.52 -10.85 -6.40
C ALA A 87 -1.51 -10.04 -7.24
N GLY A 88 -0.49 -9.45 -6.61
CA GLY A 88 0.50 -8.60 -7.28
C GLY A 88 -0.04 -7.25 -7.72
N THR A 89 -1.00 -6.69 -6.97
CA THR A 89 -1.59 -5.37 -7.23
C THR A 89 -0.88 -4.23 -6.51
N GLY A 90 0.10 -4.53 -5.65
CA GLY A 90 0.89 -3.53 -4.91
C GLY A 90 1.65 -2.59 -5.83
N LEU A 91 1.87 -1.35 -5.38
CA LEU A 91 2.47 -0.26 -6.16
C LEU A 91 3.83 0.17 -5.63
N SER A 92 4.46 -0.61 -4.75
CA SER A 92 5.76 -0.30 -4.15
C SER A 92 6.91 -1.20 -4.62
N GLY A 93 6.62 -2.23 -5.41
CA GLY A 93 7.62 -3.27 -5.72
C GLY A 93 7.83 -4.26 -4.58
N GLY A 94 6.92 -4.31 -3.58
CA GLY A 94 6.97 -5.25 -2.46
C GLY A 94 6.92 -6.71 -2.90
N ALA A 95 6.11 -7.03 -3.92
CA ALA A 95 6.01 -8.36 -4.50
C ALA A 95 6.88 -8.55 -5.77
N LEU A 96 7.80 -7.62 -6.07
CA LEU A 96 8.76 -7.77 -7.16
C LEU A 96 9.62 -9.02 -6.94
N PRO A 97 9.72 -9.96 -7.91
CA PRO A 97 10.50 -11.16 -7.72
C PRO A 97 12.02 -10.89 -7.69
N LEU A 98 12.76 -11.92 -7.33
CA LEU A 98 14.23 -11.92 -7.37
C LEU A 98 14.72 -12.89 -8.45
N GLU A 99 15.73 -12.47 -9.22
CA GLU A 99 16.31 -13.29 -10.28
C GLU A 99 16.85 -14.64 -9.77
N LYS A 100 17.39 -14.65 -8.54
CA LYS A 100 17.93 -15.84 -7.87
C LYS A 100 17.00 -16.37 -6.77
N GLY A 101 15.71 -16.03 -6.81
CA GLY A 101 14.74 -16.40 -5.77
C GLY A 101 13.52 -17.14 -6.30
N VAL A 102 12.83 -17.81 -5.39
CA VAL A 102 11.52 -18.43 -5.62
C VAL A 102 10.41 -17.44 -5.37
N LEU A 103 9.52 -17.25 -6.34
CA LEU A 103 8.28 -16.51 -6.15
C LEU A 103 7.19 -17.47 -5.67
N LEU A 104 6.77 -17.31 -4.41
CA LEU A 104 5.75 -18.12 -3.75
C LEU A 104 4.38 -17.43 -3.90
N VAL A 105 3.55 -17.89 -4.85
CA VAL A 105 2.29 -17.27 -5.20
C VAL A 105 1.14 -17.90 -4.43
N MET A 106 0.58 -17.16 -3.47
CA MET A 106 -0.48 -17.61 -2.56
C MET A 106 -1.89 -17.47 -3.12
N ALA A 107 -2.06 -17.09 -4.39
CA ALA A 107 -3.37 -16.82 -5.00
C ALA A 107 -4.35 -18.01 -5.00
N ARG A 108 -3.86 -19.25 -4.84
CA ARG A 108 -4.69 -20.45 -4.74
C ARG A 108 -5.19 -20.78 -3.33
N PHE A 109 -4.64 -20.10 -2.32
CA PHE A 109 -5.17 -20.11 -0.96
C PHE A 109 -6.32 -19.11 -0.87
N ASN A 110 -7.47 -19.40 -1.45
CA ASN A 110 -8.56 -18.44 -1.66
C ASN A 110 -9.91 -18.88 -1.08
N ASN A 111 -9.90 -19.73 -0.07
CA ASN A 111 -11.11 -20.16 0.60
C ASN A 111 -11.48 -19.21 1.75
N ILE A 112 -12.76 -18.87 1.85
CA ILE A 112 -13.37 -18.31 3.05
C ILE A 112 -13.68 -19.48 3.97
N LEU A 113 -12.95 -19.58 5.07
CA LEU A 113 -12.97 -20.76 5.95
C LEU A 113 -14.17 -20.71 6.90
N HIS A 114 -14.48 -19.53 7.43
CA HIS A 114 -15.56 -19.35 8.37
C HIS A 114 -16.01 -17.89 8.43
N ILE A 115 -17.33 -17.68 8.57
CA ILE A 115 -17.92 -16.38 8.94
C ILE A 115 -18.71 -16.62 10.20
N ASP A 116 -18.42 -15.84 11.24
CA ASP A 116 -19.16 -15.83 12.50
C ASP A 116 -19.94 -14.51 12.62
N PRO A 117 -21.26 -14.52 12.35
CA PRO A 117 -22.07 -13.31 12.47
C PRO A 117 -22.24 -12.81 13.90
N ALA A 118 -22.17 -13.70 14.90
CA ALA A 118 -22.31 -13.34 16.31
C ALA A 118 -21.04 -12.63 16.82
N ALA A 119 -19.86 -13.17 16.50
CA ALA A 119 -18.59 -12.55 16.81
C ALA A 119 -18.22 -11.42 15.82
N ARG A 120 -18.94 -11.31 14.69
CA ARG A 120 -18.64 -10.37 13.59
C ARG A 120 -17.21 -10.54 13.08
N THR A 121 -16.84 -11.77 12.72
CA THR A 121 -15.52 -12.09 12.21
C THR A 121 -15.61 -12.93 10.94
N ALA A 122 -14.56 -12.88 10.12
CA ALA A 122 -14.34 -13.82 9.04
C ALA A 122 -12.92 -14.36 9.12
N ARG A 123 -12.78 -15.71 9.04
CA ARG A 123 -11.50 -16.40 8.89
C ARG A 123 -11.35 -16.85 7.45
N VAL A 124 -10.27 -16.39 6.82
CA VAL A 124 -10.06 -16.53 5.38
C VAL A 124 -8.60 -16.88 5.07
N GLN A 125 -8.37 -17.51 3.93
CA GLN A 125 -7.03 -17.73 3.40
C GLN A 125 -6.47 -16.48 2.69
N PRO A 126 -5.14 -16.29 2.61
CA PRO A 126 -4.51 -15.05 2.15
C PRO A 126 -4.80 -14.66 0.70
N GLY A 127 -5.12 -15.61 -0.17
CA GLY A 127 -5.48 -15.36 -1.56
C GLY A 127 -6.94 -14.93 -1.78
N VAL A 128 -7.77 -14.89 -0.74
CA VAL A 128 -9.16 -14.38 -0.83
C VAL A 128 -9.12 -12.90 -1.24
N ARG A 129 -9.92 -12.53 -2.24
CA ARG A 129 -10.04 -11.13 -2.65
C ARG A 129 -10.70 -10.30 -1.56
N ASN A 130 -10.21 -9.10 -1.36
CA ASN A 130 -10.74 -8.17 -0.36
C ASN A 130 -12.27 -8.06 -0.44
N LEU A 131 -12.82 -7.70 -1.61
CA LEU A 131 -14.26 -7.53 -1.82
C LEU A 131 -15.06 -8.82 -1.58
N ALA A 132 -14.47 -10.00 -1.82
CA ALA A 132 -15.17 -11.28 -1.64
C ALA A 132 -15.55 -11.54 -0.18
N ILE A 133 -14.78 -10.99 0.78
CA ILE A 133 -15.09 -11.07 2.22
C ILE A 133 -16.41 -10.34 2.50
N SER A 134 -16.54 -9.10 2.00
CA SER A 134 -17.77 -8.30 2.13
C SER A 134 -18.97 -8.95 1.43
N GLN A 135 -18.74 -9.54 0.24
CA GLN A 135 -19.79 -10.27 -0.49
C GLN A 135 -20.29 -11.47 0.29
N ALA A 136 -19.40 -12.25 0.89
CA ALA A 136 -19.75 -13.41 1.70
C ALA A 136 -20.41 -13.05 3.04
N ALA A 137 -20.06 -11.90 3.62
CA ALA A 137 -20.64 -11.38 4.86
C ALA A 137 -22.01 -10.67 4.64
N ALA A 138 -22.29 -10.24 3.40
CA ALA A 138 -23.50 -9.45 3.07
C ALA A 138 -24.83 -10.11 3.47
N PRO A 139 -25.05 -11.44 3.38
CA PRO A 139 -26.27 -12.09 3.84
C PRO A 139 -26.57 -11.90 5.33
N PHE A 140 -25.53 -11.59 6.12
CA PHE A 140 -25.64 -11.33 7.56
C PHE A 140 -25.73 -9.83 7.90
N GLY A 141 -25.85 -8.94 6.90
CA GLY A 141 -25.85 -7.49 7.10
C GLY A 141 -24.47 -6.94 7.52
N LEU A 142 -23.40 -7.68 7.24
CA LEU A 142 -22.03 -7.35 7.61
C LEU A 142 -21.17 -7.04 6.37
N TYR A 143 -20.01 -6.37 6.59
CA TYR A 143 -19.00 -6.13 5.57
C TYR A 143 -17.60 -5.97 6.20
N TYR A 144 -16.57 -6.11 5.39
CA TYR A 144 -15.17 -5.80 5.73
C TYR A 144 -14.88 -4.37 5.29
N ALA A 145 -14.44 -3.51 6.22
CA ALA A 145 -14.39 -2.08 6.00
C ALA A 145 -13.21 -1.58 5.14
N PRO A 146 -11.95 -2.04 5.31
CA PRO A 146 -10.86 -1.58 4.45
C PRO A 146 -11.12 -1.91 2.98
N ASP A 147 -11.12 -0.87 2.13
CA ASP A 147 -11.55 -0.96 0.73
C ASP A 147 -10.54 -0.33 -0.25
N PRO A 148 -9.33 -0.90 -0.37
CA PRO A 148 -8.36 -0.40 -1.34
C PRO A 148 -8.97 -0.31 -2.73
N SER A 149 -8.52 0.64 -3.55
CA SER A 149 -9.06 0.84 -4.91
C SER A 149 -9.02 -0.44 -5.76
N SER A 150 -8.07 -1.32 -5.47
CA SER A 150 -7.91 -2.64 -6.10
C SER A 150 -8.73 -3.76 -5.45
N GLN A 151 -9.70 -3.50 -4.57
CA GLN A 151 -10.43 -4.51 -3.76
C GLN A 151 -11.07 -5.64 -4.56
N ILE A 152 -11.39 -5.43 -5.84
CA ILE A 152 -11.91 -6.46 -6.75
C ILE A 152 -10.86 -7.50 -7.15
N ALA A 153 -9.58 -7.17 -7.03
CA ALA A 153 -8.45 -7.96 -7.50
C ALA A 153 -7.46 -8.29 -6.38
N CYS A 154 -7.15 -7.36 -5.47
CA CYS A 154 -6.17 -7.56 -4.41
C CYS A 154 -6.60 -8.67 -3.43
N SER A 155 -5.60 -9.32 -2.83
CA SER A 155 -5.80 -10.39 -1.86
C SER A 155 -5.64 -9.89 -0.43
N ILE A 156 -6.36 -10.50 0.51
CA ILE A 156 -6.30 -10.12 1.93
C ILE A 156 -4.89 -10.32 2.53
N GLY A 157 -4.15 -11.35 2.10
CA GLY A 157 -2.77 -11.53 2.53
C GLY A 157 -1.85 -10.42 2.07
N GLY A 158 -2.06 -9.89 0.85
CA GLY A 158 -1.38 -8.70 0.35
C GLY A 158 -1.77 -7.45 1.14
N ASN A 159 -3.07 -7.29 1.46
CA ASN A 159 -3.53 -6.17 2.29
C ASN A 159 -2.88 -6.17 3.68
N VAL A 160 -2.72 -7.35 4.30
CA VAL A 160 -2.01 -7.48 5.58
C VAL A 160 -0.52 -7.18 5.42
N ALA A 161 0.12 -7.70 4.35
CA ALA A 161 1.55 -7.49 4.12
C ALA A 161 1.92 -6.01 3.91
N GLU A 162 1.05 -5.22 3.24
CA GLU A 162 1.27 -3.79 2.98
C GLU A 162 0.59 -2.88 4.01
N ASN A 163 -0.24 -3.40 4.93
CA ASN A 163 -1.15 -2.61 5.75
C ASN A 163 -2.06 -1.71 4.89
N ALA A 164 -2.66 -2.30 3.84
CA ALA A 164 -3.42 -1.56 2.85
C ALA A 164 -4.56 -0.74 3.45
N GLY A 165 -4.82 0.41 2.85
CA GLY A 165 -5.85 1.35 3.22
C GLY A 165 -7.01 1.39 2.23
N GLY A 166 -7.49 2.60 1.93
CA GLY A 166 -8.58 2.89 1.00
C GLY A 166 -9.41 4.11 1.43
N VAL A 167 -10.50 4.33 0.71
CA VAL A 167 -11.37 5.51 0.86
C VAL A 167 -11.92 5.68 2.28
N HIS A 168 -12.26 4.56 2.93
CA HIS A 168 -12.98 4.58 4.21
C HIS A 168 -12.07 4.50 5.45
N CYS A 169 -10.74 4.58 5.27
CA CYS A 169 -9.78 4.45 6.37
C CYS A 169 -9.83 5.57 7.39
N LEU A 170 -10.23 6.78 6.99
CA LEU A 170 -10.44 7.89 7.91
C LEU A 170 -11.35 7.52 9.10
N LYS A 171 -12.46 6.83 8.81
CA LYS A 171 -13.47 6.44 9.82
C LYS A 171 -13.23 5.05 10.38
N TYR A 172 -12.84 4.11 9.55
CA TYR A 172 -12.82 2.69 9.90
C TYR A 172 -11.42 2.11 10.08
N GLY A 173 -10.38 2.90 9.81
CA GLY A 173 -8.98 2.51 9.97
C GLY A 173 -8.44 1.66 8.82
N LEU A 174 -7.13 1.49 8.84
CA LEU A 174 -6.37 0.64 7.91
C LEU A 174 -6.60 -0.85 8.21
N THR A 175 -5.96 -1.71 7.42
CA THR A 175 -5.99 -3.16 7.62
C THR A 175 -5.62 -3.57 9.04
N VAL A 176 -4.55 -3.01 9.64
CA VAL A 176 -4.11 -3.33 11.01
C VAL A 176 -5.20 -3.14 12.07
N HIS A 177 -6.07 -2.14 11.92
CA HIS A 177 -7.17 -1.88 12.88
C HIS A 177 -8.34 -2.87 12.73
N ASN A 178 -8.38 -3.59 11.61
CA ASN A 178 -9.46 -4.51 11.25
C ASN A 178 -9.03 -5.98 11.30
N LEU A 179 -7.83 -6.28 11.83
CA LEU A 179 -7.33 -7.62 12.08
C LEU A 179 -7.57 -8.04 13.53
N LEU A 180 -7.76 -9.34 13.74
CA LEU A 180 -7.74 -10.00 15.05
C LEU A 180 -6.59 -10.97 15.15
N LYS A 181 -6.32 -11.74 14.08
CA LYS A 181 -5.35 -12.82 14.10
C LYS A 181 -4.81 -13.11 12.71
N VAL A 182 -3.53 -13.46 12.64
CA VAL A 182 -2.89 -14.02 11.44
C VAL A 182 -2.15 -15.29 11.80
N ASP A 183 -2.32 -16.32 10.99
CA ASP A 183 -1.48 -17.52 11.01
C ASP A 183 -0.42 -17.38 9.93
N ILE A 184 0.84 -17.63 10.30
CA ILE A 184 2.00 -17.45 9.42
C ILE A 184 2.91 -18.67 9.46
N LEU A 185 3.75 -18.80 8.45
CA LEU A 185 4.93 -19.66 8.45
C LEU A 185 6.20 -18.81 8.49
N THR A 186 7.12 -19.18 9.35
CA THR A 186 8.47 -18.61 9.44
C THR A 186 9.33 -19.04 8.26
N VAL A 187 10.54 -18.49 8.15
CA VAL A 187 11.49 -18.81 7.07
C VAL A 187 11.84 -20.30 6.98
N ASP A 188 11.85 -21.01 8.11
CA ASP A 188 12.11 -22.45 8.22
C ASP A 188 10.83 -23.31 8.19
N GLY A 189 9.66 -22.69 7.91
CA GLY A 189 8.38 -23.36 7.75
C GLY A 189 7.71 -23.77 9.07
N GLU A 190 8.08 -23.14 10.18
CA GLU A 190 7.38 -23.34 11.46
C GLU A 190 6.15 -22.44 11.52
N HIS A 191 5.07 -22.95 12.17
CA HIS A 191 3.80 -22.25 12.26
C HIS A 191 3.76 -21.34 13.49
N LEU A 192 3.35 -20.10 13.31
CA LEU A 192 3.06 -19.15 14.38
C LEU A 192 1.67 -18.54 14.20
N THR A 193 0.99 -18.32 15.32
CA THR A 193 -0.26 -17.54 15.37
C THR A 193 0.00 -16.23 16.09
N LEU A 194 -0.29 -15.11 15.43
CA LEU A 194 -0.15 -13.76 15.97
C LEU A 194 -1.53 -13.15 16.18
N GLY A 195 -1.76 -12.58 17.37
CA GLY A 195 -3.07 -12.09 17.78
C GLY A 195 -3.95 -13.19 18.39
N SER A 196 -5.23 -12.90 18.59
CA SER A 196 -6.20 -13.81 19.21
C SER A 196 -7.62 -13.52 18.73
N ASP A 197 -8.61 -14.28 19.16
CA ASP A 197 -10.02 -13.98 18.89
C ASP A 197 -10.57 -12.85 19.79
N ALA A 198 -9.76 -12.35 20.75
CA ALA A 198 -10.04 -11.19 21.57
C ALA A 198 -9.40 -9.92 20.98
N LEU A 199 -9.88 -8.74 21.41
CA LEU A 199 -9.36 -7.46 20.90
C LEU A 199 -7.99 -7.06 21.48
N ASP A 200 -7.56 -7.70 22.56
CA ASP A 200 -6.34 -7.33 23.26
C ASP A 200 -5.20 -8.29 22.93
N SER A 201 -3.99 -7.76 22.79
CA SER A 201 -2.74 -8.51 22.63
C SER A 201 -1.95 -8.43 23.93
N PRO A 202 -1.77 -9.55 24.68
CA PRO A 202 -0.90 -9.56 25.87
C PRO A 202 0.57 -9.44 25.45
N GLY A 203 1.34 -8.61 26.15
CA GLY A 203 2.75 -8.34 25.83
C GLY A 203 2.91 -7.38 24.66
N PHE A 204 3.92 -7.64 23.82
CA PHE A 204 4.11 -6.85 22.60
C PHE A 204 3.03 -7.21 21.57
N ASP A 205 2.49 -6.20 20.88
CA ASP A 205 1.55 -6.40 19.78
C ASP A 205 2.28 -6.88 18.51
N LEU A 206 2.51 -8.19 18.47
CA LEU A 206 3.16 -8.82 17.32
C LEU A 206 2.28 -8.83 16.07
N LEU A 207 0.96 -8.72 16.21
CA LEU A 207 0.04 -8.62 15.08
C LEU A 207 0.22 -7.29 14.36
N ALA A 208 0.27 -6.19 15.10
CA ALA A 208 0.54 -4.87 14.54
C ALA A 208 1.96 -4.78 13.96
N LEU A 209 2.97 -5.35 14.65
CA LEU A 209 4.36 -5.40 14.17
C LEU A 209 4.48 -6.17 12.84
N PHE A 210 3.74 -7.27 12.70
CA PHE A 210 3.76 -8.10 11.48
C PHE A 210 3.01 -7.47 10.32
N THR A 211 1.94 -6.71 10.60
CA THR A 211 1.13 -6.03 9.58
C THR A 211 1.94 -4.91 8.93
N GLY A 212 2.01 -4.90 7.61
CA GLY A 212 2.86 -3.96 6.86
C GLY A 212 4.34 -4.39 6.76
N SER A 213 4.65 -5.66 7.09
CA SER A 213 6.03 -6.18 6.99
C SER A 213 6.44 -6.64 5.59
N GLU A 214 5.59 -6.49 4.59
CA GLU A 214 5.86 -6.77 3.16
C GLU A 214 6.45 -8.17 2.92
N GLY A 215 6.00 -9.17 3.71
CA GLY A 215 6.48 -10.54 3.59
C GLY A 215 7.90 -10.78 4.12
N MET A 216 8.50 -9.82 4.83
CA MET A 216 9.85 -9.95 5.38
C MET A 216 9.90 -10.76 6.67
N LEU A 217 8.80 -10.84 7.41
CA LEU A 217 8.75 -11.48 8.75
C LEU A 217 8.10 -12.87 8.73
N GLY A 218 7.48 -13.26 7.62
CA GLY A 218 6.80 -14.55 7.48
C GLY A 218 5.88 -14.60 6.27
N VAL A 219 5.34 -15.80 6.01
CA VAL A 219 4.38 -16.05 4.93
C VAL A 219 3.00 -16.28 5.54
N ILE A 220 2.03 -15.45 5.19
CA ILE A 220 0.64 -15.51 5.70
C ILE A 220 -0.08 -16.74 5.12
N THR A 221 -0.74 -17.49 5.98
CA THR A 221 -1.51 -18.68 5.61
C THR A 221 -3.00 -18.58 5.93
N GLU A 222 -3.38 -17.86 6.99
CA GLU A 222 -4.76 -17.53 7.33
C GLU A 222 -4.85 -16.15 7.95
N VAL A 223 -6.01 -15.49 7.79
CA VAL A 223 -6.30 -14.16 8.34
C VAL A 223 -7.68 -14.17 8.99
N THR A 224 -7.79 -13.68 10.22
CA THR A 224 -9.07 -13.41 10.87
C THR A 224 -9.29 -11.91 10.93
N VAL A 225 -10.36 -11.45 10.25
CA VAL A 225 -10.73 -10.03 10.16
C VAL A 225 -11.99 -9.72 10.96
N LYS A 226 -12.10 -8.46 11.40
CA LYS A 226 -13.34 -7.89 11.95
C LYS A 226 -14.32 -7.59 10.83
N LEU A 227 -15.60 -7.81 11.09
CA LEU A 227 -16.70 -7.40 10.22
C LEU A 227 -17.52 -6.32 10.92
N LEU A 228 -17.94 -5.32 10.17
CA LEU A 228 -18.80 -4.25 10.66
C LEU A 228 -20.23 -4.42 10.15
N PRO A 229 -21.25 -3.98 10.91
CA PRO A 229 -22.60 -3.85 10.39
C PRO A 229 -22.64 -2.83 9.25
N LYS A 230 -23.40 -3.13 8.20
CA LYS A 230 -23.62 -2.16 7.13
C LYS A 230 -24.30 -0.91 7.70
N PRO A 231 -23.86 0.30 7.33
CA PRO A 231 -24.53 1.54 7.74
C PRO A 231 -25.97 1.57 7.21
N GLN A 232 -26.86 2.23 7.95
CA GLN A 232 -28.29 2.37 7.56
C GLN A 232 -28.43 3.19 6.29
N THR A 233 -27.59 4.23 6.16
CA THR A 233 -27.57 5.11 4.99
C THR A 233 -26.16 5.62 4.72
N ALA A 234 -25.91 6.05 3.48
CA ALA A 234 -24.75 6.81 3.08
C ALA A 234 -25.16 7.94 2.14
N LYS A 235 -24.62 9.13 2.33
CA LYS A 235 -24.85 10.32 1.50
C LYS A 235 -23.51 10.87 1.04
N VAL A 236 -23.45 11.39 -0.18
CA VAL A 236 -22.25 12.00 -0.74
C VAL A 236 -22.54 13.44 -1.12
N LEU A 237 -21.67 14.35 -0.65
CA LEU A 237 -21.59 15.72 -1.10
C LEU A 237 -20.37 15.86 -2.04
N LEU A 238 -20.59 16.53 -3.18
CA LEU A 238 -19.54 17.00 -4.07
C LEU A 238 -19.42 18.52 -3.85
N ALA A 239 -18.22 19.00 -3.55
CA ALA A 239 -17.93 20.42 -3.46
C ALA A 239 -16.86 20.80 -4.48
N ALA A 240 -17.10 21.89 -5.22
CA ALA A 240 -16.15 22.46 -6.16
C ALA A 240 -15.49 23.71 -5.60
N PHE A 241 -14.23 23.93 -5.94
CA PHE A 241 -13.44 25.07 -5.50
C PHE A 241 -12.67 25.69 -6.67
N ASP A 242 -12.52 27.01 -6.61
CA ASP A 242 -11.68 27.79 -7.53
C ASP A 242 -10.19 27.84 -7.10
N SER A 243 -9.83 27.09 -6.07
CA SER A 243 -8.46 26.99 -5.54
C SER A 243 -8.26 25.67 -4.81
N VAL A 244 -7.13 25.03 -5.08
CA VAL A 244 -6.67 23.81 -4.42
C VAL A 244 -6.46 24.04 -2.92
N GLU A 245 -6.00 25.24 -2.55
CA GLU A 245 -5.78 25.61 -1.14
C GLU A 245 -7.11 25.75 -0.36
N LYS A 246 -8.16 26.26 -0.99
CA LYS A 246 -9.49 26.32 -0.36
C LYS A 246 -10.03 24.93 -0.10
N ALA A 247 -9.91 24.03 -1.08
CA ALA A 247 -10.30 22.63 -0.92
C ALA A 247 -9.50 21.94 0.20
N GLY A 248 -8.18 22.11 0.23
CA GLY A 248 -7.33 21.55 1.29
C GLY A 248 -7.66 22.11 2.68
N ARG A 249 -8.02 23.39 2.79
CA ARG A 249 -8.50 23.99 4.04
C ARG A 249 -9.84 23.39 4.48
N ALA A 250 -10.80 23.25 3.57
CA ALA A 250 -12.10 22.67 3.85
C ALA A 250 -12.00 21.27 4.46
N VAL A 251 -11.02 20.45 4.03
CA VAL A 251 -10.74 19.14 4.65
C VAL A 251 -10.42 19.30 6.16
N GLY A 252 -9.51 20.20 6.50
CA GLY A 252 -9.18 20.48 7.89
C GLY A 252 -10.37 21.00 8.70
N ASP A 253 -11.17 21.89 8.12
CA ASP A 253 -12.32 22.52 8.76
C ASP A 253 -13.44 21.51 9.05
N ILE A 254 -13.71 20.54 8.17
CA ILE A 254 -14.67 19.45 8.40
C ILE A 254 -14.25 18.65 9.65
N ILE A 255 -12.99 18.24 9.73
CA ILE A 255 -12.50 17.47 10.87
C ILE A 255 -12.50 18.30 12.16
N ALA A 256 -12.10 19.58 12.08
CA ALA A 256 -12.11 20.51 13.22
C ALA A 256 -13.53 20.76 13.74
N ALA A 257 -14.57 20.65 12.89
CA ALA A 257 -15.96 20.70 13.28
C ALA A 257 -16.44 19.44 14.02
N GLY A 258 -15.57 18.45 14.25
CA GLY A 258 -15.88 17.19 14.92
C GLY A 258 -16.64 16.19 14.05
N ILE A 259 -16.62 16.38 12.73
CA ILE A 259 -17.27 15.47 11.77
C ILE A 259 -16.20 14.51 11.21
N ILE A 260 -16.48 13.21 11.28
CA ILE A 260 -15.61 12.17 10.70
C ILE A 260 -16.38 11.50 9.56
N PRO A 261 -16.14 11.94 8.30
CA PRO A 261 -16.77 11.32 7.14
C PRO A 261 -16.36 9.85 6.98
N GLY A 262 -17.25 9.05 6.37
CA GLY A 262 -16.90 7.71 5.90
C GLY A 262 -15.76 7.75 4.88
N GLY A 263 -15.81 8.72 3.95
CA GLY A 263 -14.75 9.01 3.00
C GLY A 263 -14.65 10.51 2.70
N LEU A 264 -13.44 11.02 2.52
CA LEU A 264 -13.19 12.42 2.14
C LEU A 264 -12.04 12.47 1.14
N GLU A 265 -12.40 12.60 -0.13
CA GLU A 265 -11.52 12.47 -1.28
C GLU A 265 -11.33 13.79 -2.01
N MET A 266 -10.14 14.03 -2.53
CA MET A 266 -9.82 15.23 -3.29
C MET A 266 -9.27 14.87 -4.67
N MET A 267 -9.62 15.71 -5.67
CA MET A 267 -9.06 15.67 -7.02
C MET A 267 -8.76 17.09 -7.49
N ASP A 268 -7.62 17.30 -8.16
CA ASP A 268 -7.31 18.56 -8.84
C ASP A 268 -7.92 18.64 -10.25
N ASN A 269 -7.81 19.80 -10.91
CA ASN A 269 -8.40 20.04 -12.23
C ASN A 269 -7.93 19.03 -13.28
N LEU A 270 -6.65 18.63 -13.28
CA LEU A 270 -6.12 17.69 -14.26
C LEU A 270 -6.78 16.30 -14.10
N ALA A 271 -6.94 15.84 -12.87
CA ALA A 271 -7.59 14.59 -12.55
C ALA A 271 -9.11 14.65 -12.79
N ILE A 272 -9.77 15.78 -12.47
CA ILE A 272 -11.19 16.02 -12.75
C ILE A 272 -11.50 15.86 -14.23
N ARG A 273 -10.74 16.55 -15.09
CA ARG A 273 -10.91 16.49 -16.56
C ARG A 273 -10.67 15.09 -17.08
N ALA A 274 -9.60 14.41 -16.62
CA ALA A 274 -9.33 13.05 -17.04
C ALA A 274 -10.48 12.09 -16.68
N ALA A 275 -10.99 12.17 -15.45
CA ALA A 275 -12.10 11.34 -14.98
C ALA A 275 -13.41 11.65 -15.74
N GLU A 276 -13.71 12.93 -15.98
CA GLU A 276 -14.93 13.34 -16.71
C GLU A 276 -14.90 12.88 -18.17
N ASP A 277 -13.76 13.03 -18.87
CA ASP A 277 -13.56 12.54 -20.23
C ASP A 277 -13.64 11.01 -20.33
N PHE A 278 -13.35 10.31 -19.24
CA PHE A 278 -13.32 8.84 -19.23
C PHE A 278 -14.69 8.21 -18.95
N ILE A 279 -15.43 8.73 -17.96
CA ILE A 279 -16.66 8.07 -17.47
C ILE A 279 -17.88 9.01 -17.35
N HIS A 280 -17.76 10.30 -17.60
CA HIS A 280 -18.85 11.28 -17.49
C HIS A 280 -19.54 11.25 -16.11
N ALA A 281 -18.74 11.44 -15.05
CA ALA A 281 -19.22 11.41 -13.65
C ALA A 281 -20.12 12.60 -13.31
N GLY A 282 -20.14 13.64 -14.12
CA GLY A 282 -20.85 14.90 -13.90
C GLY A 282 -20.06 15.86 -13.01
N TYR A 283 -18.74 15.81 -13.07
CA TYR A 283 -17.85 16.71 -12.33
C TYR A 283 -17.78 18.10 -13.00
N PRO A 284 -17.63 19.18 -12.22
CA PRO A 284 -17.43 20.53 -12.75
C PRO A 284 -15.99 20.67 -13.30
N VAL A 285 -15.82 20.61 -14.61
CA VAL A 285 -14.51 20.62 -15.29
C VAL A 285 -13.76 21.96 -15.18
N ASP A 286 -14.45 23.02 -14.79
CA ASP A 286 -13.87 24.36 -14.57
C ASP A 286 -13.38 24.56 -13.14
N ALA A 287 -13.61 23.61 -12.23
CA ALA A 287 -13.14 23.68 -10.86
C ALA A 287 -11.63 23.41 -10.81
N GLU A 288 -10.89 24.16 -9.97
CA GLU A 288 -9.48 23.89 -9.68
C GLU A 288 -9.30 22.65 -8.82
N ALA A 289 -10.29 22.37 -7.95
CA ALA A 289 -10.36 21.13 -7.17
C ALA A 289 -11.79 20.75 -6.85
N ILE A 290 -12.04 19.46 -6.62
CA ILE A 290 -13.26 18.95 -6.00
C ILE A 290 -12.97 18.15 -4.74
N LEU A 291 -13.92 18.18 -3.80
CA LEU A 291 -14.00 17.25 -2.69
C LEU A 291 -15.23 16.36 -2.85
N LEU A 292 -15.07 15.06 -2.60
CA LEU A 292 -16.16 14.12 -2.37
C LEU A 292 -16.18 13.77 -0.88
N CYS A 293 -17.26 14.10 -0.19
CA CYS A 293 -17.45 13.81 1.22
C CYS A 293 -18.60 12.81 1.37
N GLU A 294 -18.31 11.60 1.80
CA GLU A 294 -19.31 10.60 2.13
C GLU A 294 -19.56 10.57 3.64
N LEU A 295 -20.82 10.67 4.01
CA LEU A 295 -21.32 10.54 5.38
C LEU A 295 -22.17 9.30 5.46
N ASP A 296 -21.85 8.41 6.39
CA ASP A 296 -22.53 7.13 6.55
C ASP A 296 -22.79 6.81 8.03
N GLY A 297 -23.85 6.06 8.30
CA GLY A 297 -24.23 5.71 9.67
C GLY A 297 -25.72 5.60 9.89
N VAL A 298 -26.19 6.09 11.04
CA VAL A 298 -27.61 6.21 11.40
C VAL A 298 -28.23 7.36 10.61
N GLU A 299 -29.45 7.18 10.10
CA GLU A 299 -30.06 8.12 9.16
C GLU A 299 -30.20 9.55 9.71
N ALA A 300 -30.58 9.69 10.99
CA ALA A 300 -30.73 11.00 11.64
C ALA A 300 -29.38 11.74 11.73
N ASP A 301 -28.33 11.04 12.18
CA ASP A 301 -26.99 11.62 12.33
C ASP A 301 -26.40 12.03 10.97
N VAL A 302 -26.59 11.18 9.95
CA VAL A 302 -26.12 11.47 8.58
C VAL A 302 -26.82 12.71 8.00
N HIS A 303 -28.12 12.90 8.29
CA HIS A 303 -28.86 14.08 7.85
C HIS A 303 -28.27 15.36 8.47
N ASP A 304 -28.11 15.38 9.78
CA ASP A 304 -27.58 16.55 10.51
C ASP A 304 -26.13 16.85 10.09
N ASP A 305 -25.30 15.82 9.91
CA ASP A 305 -23.92 15.98 9.45
C ASP A 305 -23.82 16.47 8.00
N CYS A 306 -24.76 16.10 7.11
CA CYS A 306 -24.82 16.66 5.76
C CYS A 306 -25.01 18.18 5.77
N ASP A 307 -25.91 18.70 6.62
CA ASP A 307 -26.15 20.14 6.73
C ASP A 307 -24.93 20.86 7.32
N ARG A 308 -24.31 20.29 8.33
CA ARG A 308 -23.08 20.82 8.95
C ARG A 308 -21.91 20.85 7.97
N VAL A 309 -21.67 19.74 7.23
CA VAL A 309 -20.61 19.67 6.19
C VAL A 309 -20.88 20.69 5.09
N ARG A 310 -22.12 20.82 4.63
CA ARG A 310 -22.48 21.84 3.63
C ARG A 310 -22.09 23.24 4.10
N GLN A 311 -22.44 23.60 5.33
CA GLN A 311 -22.11 24.92 5.90
C GLN A 311 -20.58 25.13 6.00
N VAL A 312 -19.81 24.10 6.38
CA VAL A 312 -18.34 24.16 6.43
C VAL A 312 -17.77 24.38 5.04
N LEU A 313 -18.23 23.64 4.04
CA LEU A 313 -17.76 23.76 2.65
C LEU A 313 -18.07 25.15 2.06
N GLU A 314 -19.27 25.69 2.29
CA GLU A 314 -19.67 27.03 1.87
C GLU A 314 -18.82 28.11 2.55
N ASN A 315 -18.57 27.97 3.85
CA ASN A 315 -17.72 28.90 4.61
C ASN A 315 -16.24 28.84 4.15
N ALA A 316 -15.76 27.68 3.72
CA ALA A 316 -14.42 27.51 3.15
C ALA A 316 -14.31 28.09 1.72
N GLY A 317 -15.40 28.57 1.13
CA GLY A 317 -15.45 29.21 -0.18
C GLY A 317 -15.63 28.24 -1.34
N ALA A 318 -16.38 27.16 -1.14
CA ALA A 318 -16.83 26.30 -2.23
C ALA A 318 -17.68 27.11 -3.23
N THR A 319 -17.41 26.94 -4.50
CA THR A 319 -18.16 27.59 -5.61
C THR A 319 -19.45 26.84 -5.92
N GLU A 320 -19.50 25.56 -5.62
CA GLU A 320 -20.68 24.70 -5.72
C GLU A 320 -20.64 23.65 -4.58
N VAL A 321 -21.79 23.36 -3.95
CA VAL A 321 -21.95 22.20 -3.06
C VAL A 321 -23.21 21.45 -3.49
N ARG A 322 -23.03 20.23 -3.97
CA ARG A 322 -24.09 19.37 -4.50
C ARG A 322 -24.14 18.04 -3.75
N GLN A 323 -25.29 17.72 -3.18
CA GLN A 323 -25.56 16.39 -2.63
C GLN A 323 -26.08 15.47 -3.72
N ALA A 324 -25.60 14.22 -3.77
CA ALA A 324 -26.15 13.22 -4.68
C ALA A 324 -27.66 13.05 -4.46
N ARG A 325 -28.45 13.17 -5.54
CA ARG A 325 -29.91 13.14 -5.52
C ARG A 325 -30.48 11.76 -5.21
N ASP A 326 -29.75 10.74 -5.67
CA ASP A 326 -30.10 9.34 -5.58
C ASP A 326 -28.87 8.43 -5.56
N GLU A 327 -29.08 7.15 -5.35
CA GLU A 327 -28.01 6.15 -5.32
C GLU A 327 -27.24 6.07 -6.66
N ALA A 328 -27.91 6.27 -7.79
CA ALA A 328 -27.27 6.25 -9.09
C ALA A 328 -26.28 7.41 -9.26
N GLU A 329 -26.61 8.60 -8.78
CA GLU A 329 -25.68 9.74 -8.79
C GLU A 329 -24.54 9.55 -7.79
N ARG A 330 -24.80 9.01 -6.60
CA ARG A 330 -23.79 8.64 -5.61
C ARG A 330 -22.76 7.67 -6.22
N VAL A 331 -23.24 6.62 -6.86
CA VAL A 331 -22.38 5.64 -7.55
C VAL A 331 -21.57 6.28 -8.68
N ARG A 332 -22.14 7.21 -9.45
CA ARG A 332 -21.41 7.94 -10.50
C ARG A 332 -20.28 8.81 -9.94
N PHE A 333 -20.54 9.55 -8.84
CA PHE A 333 -19.48 10.34 -8.20
C PHE A 333 -18.31 9.45 -7.76
N TRP A 334 -18.61 8.34 -7.10
CA TRP A 334 -17.57 7.38 -6.72
C TRP A 334 -16.89 6.70 -7.91
N ALA A 335 -17.64 6.45 -8.99
CA ALA A 335 -17.05 5.88 -10.20
C ALA A 335 -16.00 6.82 -10.81
N GLY A 336 -16.23 8.15 -10.81
CA GLY A 336 -15.24 9.15 -11.22
C GLY A 336 -13.95 9.03 -10.41
N ARG A 337 -14.05 9.03 -9.10
CA ARG A 337 -12.89 8.92 -8.21
C ARG A 337 -12.15 7.58 -8.35
N LYS A 338 -12.87 6.46 -8.39
CA LYS A 338 -12.30 5.12 -8.53
C LYS A 338 -11.63 4.87 -9.88
N ASN A 339 -12.08 5.55 -10.92
CA ASN A 339 -11.49 5.45 -12.26
C ASN A 339 -10.48 6.57 -12.57
N ALA A 340 -10.12 7.40 -11.62
CA ALA A 340 -9.17 8.49 -11.84
C ALA A 340 -7.79 7.97 -12.31
N PHE A 341 -7.30 6.87 -11.71
CA PHE A 341 -6.02 6.25 -12.11
C PHE A 341 -6.03 5.78 -13.58
N PRO A 342 -6.93 4.91 -14.04
CA PRO A 342 -6.98 4.55 -15.46
C PRO A 342 -7.34 5.73 -16.37
N ALA A 343 -8.08 6.71 -15.89
CA ALA A 343 -8.40 7.93 -16.65
C ALA A 343 -7.15 8.76 -16.93
N VAL A 344 -6.29 8.93 -15.94
CA VAL A 344 -5.01 9.65 -16.06
C VAL A 344 -4.06 8.96 -17.05
N GLY A 345 -4.13 7.63 -17.17
CA GLY A 345 -3.40 6.88 -18.21
C GLY A 345 -3.75 7.25 -19.65
N ARG A 346 -4.80 8.05 -19.89
CA ARG A 346 -5.09 8.63 -21.21
C ARG A 346 -4.34 9.95 -21.47
N LEU A 347 -3.79 10.57 -20.43
CA LEU A 347 -3.04 11.81 -20.51
C LEU A 347 -1.56 11.59 -20.78
N SER A 348 -1.04 10.42 -20.37
CA SER A 348 0.35 10.01 -20.54
C SER A 348 0.42 8.49 -20.66
N PRO A 349 1.39 7.92 -21.41
CA PRO A 349 1.58 6.48 -21.49
C PRO A 349 1.80 5.81 -20.13
N ASP A 350 2.52 6.50 -19.26
CA ASP A 350 2.89 6.00 -17.93
C ASP A 350 2.59 7.05 -16.87
N TYR A 351 2.43 6.60 -15.62
CA TYR A 351 2.41 7.45 -14.44
C TYR A 351 3.11 6.76 -13.26
N TYR A 352 3.72 7.56 -12.41
CA TYR A 352 4.38 7.12 -11.18
C TYR A 352 3.58 7.64 -10.00
N CYS A 353 2.98 6.72 -9.22
CA CYS A 353 2.07 7.07 -8.13
C CYS A 353 2.82 7.12 -6.82
N MET A 354 2.87 8.29 -6.17
CA MET A 354 3.40 8.45 -4.83
C MET A 354 2.33 8.14 -3.78
N ASP A 355 2.78 7.94 -2.52
CA ASP A 355 1.91 7.48 -1.43
C ASP A 355 2.36 8.06 -0.07
N GLY A 356 2.81 9.32 -0.05
CA GLY A 356 3.20 9.99 1.17
C GLY A 356 1.99 10.41 2.01
N THR A 357 2.13 10.36 3.34
CA THR A 357 1.09 10.86 4.25
C THR A 357 1.56 12.13 4.93
N ILE A 358 0.65 13.08 5.16
CA ILE A 358 0.94 14.37 5.79
C ILE A 358 -0.10 14.74 6.85
N PRO A 359 0.25 15.56 7.84
CA PRO A 359 -0.76 16.19 8.68
C PRO A 359 -1.71 17.05 7.82
N ARG A 360 -3.02 16.86 7.94
CA ARG A 360 -4.05 17.52 7.11
C ARG A 360 -3.91 19.04 6.99
N ARG A 361 -3.47 19.71 8.07
CA ARG A 361 -3.24 21.16 8.07
C ARG A 361 -2.16 21.61 7.08
N GLU A 362 -1.25 20.71 6.70
CA GLU A 362 -0.15 21.00 5.78
C GLU A 362 -0.56 20.84 4.31
N LEU A 363 -1.76 20.27 4.05
CA LEU A 363 -2.25 19.97 2.73
C LEU A 363 -2.15 21.15 1.74
N PRO A 364 -2.62 22.38 2.07
CA PRO A 364 -2.50 23.53 1.17
C PRO A 364 -1.05 23.89 0.81
N GLY A 365 -0.14 23.80 1.80
CA GLY A 365 1.28 24.08 1.62
C GLY A 365 1.99 23.05 0.74
N VAL A 366 1.70 21.78 0.99
CA VAL A 366 2.30 20.67 0.25
C VAL A 366 1.84 20.65 -1.19
N LEU A 367 0.55 20.92 -1.48
CA LEU A 367 0.04 20.99 -2.86
C LEU A 367 0.70 22.11 -3.66
N ARG A 368 0.93 23.29 -3.07
CA ARG A 368 1.72 24.35 -3.72
C ARG A 368 3.16 23.93 -4.00
N ALA A 369 3.79 23.24 -3.06
CA ALA A 369 5.15 22.76 -3.24
C ALA A 369 5.24 21.67 -4.32
N ILE A 370 4.26 20.76 -4.41
CA ILE A 370 4.17 19.77 -5.50
C ILE A 370 4.04 20.48 -6.85
N ALA A 371 3.20 21.50 -6.95
CA ALA A 371 3.07 22.29 -8.19
C ALA A 371 4.39 22.97 -8.60
N ALA A 372 5.15 23.50 -7.64
CA ALA A 372 6.46 24.06 -7.88
C ALA A 372 7.49 23.02 -8.33
N LEU A 373 7.54 21.87 -7.67
CA LEU A 373 8.38 20.73 -8.05
C LEU A 373 8.01 20.19 -9.45
N SER A 374 6.72 20.06 -9.75
CA SER A 374 6.22 19.69 -11.09
C SER A 374 6.79 20.60 -12.18
N ALA A 375 6.79 21.91 -11.96
CA ALA A 375 7.38 22.89 -12.89
C ALA A 375 8.91 22.78 -12.96
N GLU A 376 9.59 22.55 -11.84
CA GLU A 376 11.05 22.39 -11.79
C GLU A 376 11.52 21.16 -12.58
N TYR A 377 10.82 20.02 -12.44
CA TYR A 377 11.16 18.76 -13.10
C TYR A 377 10.60 18.65 -14.52
N ASP A 378 9.81 19.62 -14.96
CA ASP A 378 9.09 19.61 -16.26
C ASP A 378 8.29 18.30 -16.46
N LEU A 379 7.54 17.91 -15.42
CA LEU A 379 6.64 16.75 -15.43
C LEU A 379 5.28 17.16 -14.84
N ARG A 380 4.20 16.81 -15.51
CA ARG A 380 2.84 17.06 -14.99
C ARG A 380 2.52 16.13 -13.84
N VAL A 381 1.83 16.65 -12.84
CA VAL A 381 1.33 15.88 -11.69
C VAL A 381 -0.18 16.04 -11.58
N ALA A 382 -0.92 14.94 -11.56
CA ALA A 382 -2.34 14.91 -11.25
C ALA A 382 -2.54 14.45 -9.80
N ASN A 383 -3.27 15.23 -9.01
CA ASN A 383 -3.48 14.92 -7.60
C ASN A 383 -4.85 14.27 -7.37
N VAL A 384 -4.82 13.04 -6.85
CA VAL A 384 -6.01 12.24 -6.54
C VAL A 384 -5.74 11.50 -5.24
N PHE A 385 -6.33 11.88 -4.11
CA PHE A 385 -5.90 11.35 -2.83
C PHE A 385 -6.99 11.31 -1.76
N HIS A 386 -6.71 10.53 -0.70
CA HIS A 386 -7.51 10.42 0.51
C HIS A 386 -7.28 11.64 1.40
N ALA A 387 -7.98 12.74 1.12
CA ALA A 387 -7.74 14.00 1.82
C ALA A 387 -8.07 13.92 3.32
N GLY A 388 -9.03 13.05 3.68
CA GLY A 388 -9.50 12.89 5.05
C GLY A 388 -8.45 12.41 6.04
N ASP A 389 -7.57 11.49 5.64
CA ASP A 389 -6.49 10.97 6.47
C ASP A 389 -5.11 11.55 6.12
N GLY A 390 -5.04 12.33 5.05
CA GLY A 390 -3.81 12.97 4.60
C GLY A 390 -2.91 12.09 3.74
N ASN A 391 -3.40 10.93 3.29
CA ASN A 391 -2.66 10.07 2.38
C ASN A 391 -2.79 10.59 0.94
N MET A 392 -1.66 10.99 0.38
CA MET A 392 -1.56 11.67 -0.91
C MET A 392 -1.10 10.73 -2.01
N HIS A 393 -1.80 10.78 -3.15
CA HIS A 393 -1.42 10.05 -4.36
C HIS A 393 -1.18 11.02 -5.54
N PRO A 394 -0.09 11.82 -5.52
CA PRO A 394 0.31 12.54 -6.70
C PRO A 394 0.74 11.56 -7.78
N LEU A 395 0.08 11.65 -8.94
CA LEU A 395 0.37 10.84 -10.12
C LEU A 395 1.31 11.64 -11.03
N ILE A 396 2.58 11.31 -11.04
CA ILE A 396 3.59 11.94 -11.87
C ILE A 396 3.49 11.33 -13.27
N LEU A 397 3.14 12.13 -14.26
CA LEU A 397 2.93 11.71 -15.64
C LEU A 397 4.24 11.70 -16.39
N PHE A 398 4.57 10.58 -17.06
CA PHE A 398 5.79 10.44 -17.83
C PHE A 398 5.60 9.46 -19.00
N ASP A 399 6.58 9.39 -19.91
CA ASP A 399 6.66 8.40 -20.97
C ASP A 399 7.97 7.60 -20.82
N ALA A 400 7.85 6.34 -20.40
CA ALA A 400 9.00 5.45 -20.21
C ALA A 400 9.81 5.20 -21.51
N ASN A 401 9.25 5.52 -22.69
CA ASN A 401 9.96 5.44 -23.96
C ASN A 401 10.88 6.67 -24.22
N GLN A 402 10.72 7.74 -23.44
CA GLN A 402 11.59 8.91 -23.52
C GLN A 402 12.79 8.72 -22.59
N PRO A 403 14.04 8.80 -23.11
CA PRO A 403 15.23 8.61 -22.28
C PRO A 403 15.27 9.59 -21.10
N GLY A 404 15.44 9.05 -19.88
CA GLY A 404 15.60 9.80 -18.64
C GLY A 404 14.30 10.34 -18.03
N GLU A 405 13.12 10.13 -18.61
CA GLU A 405 11.86 10.58 -18.01
C GLU A 405 11.51 9.76 -16.76
N LEU A 406 11.72 8.45 -16.77
CA LEU A 406 11.53 7.62 -15.58
C LEU A 406 12.44 8.08 -14.43
N ASP A 407 13.73 8.33 -14.71
CA ASP A 407 14.68 8.81 -13.69
C ASP A 407 14.23 10.15 -13.10
N ARG A 408 13.72 11.05 -13.94
CA ARG A 408 13.16 12.33 -13.48
C ARG A 408 11.90 12.15 -12.65
N ALA A 409 11.02 11.22 -13.04
CA ALA A 409 9.79 10.91 -12.31
C ALA A 409 10.11 10.32 -10.93
N GLU A 410 11.07 9.41 -10.84
CA GLU A 410 11.56 8.85 -9.57
C GLU A 410 12.20 9.94 -8.69
N ALA A 411 13.03 10.82 -9.27
CA ALA A 411 13.65 11.91 -8.53
C ALA A 411 12.61 12.91 -7.99
N LEU A 412 11.61 13.28 -8.80
CA LEU A 412 10.48 14.11 -8.38
C LEU A 412 9.67 13.43 -7.25
N GLY A 413 9.36 12.15 -7.43
CA GLY A 413 8.66 11.35 -6.42
C GLY A 413 9.41 11.32 -5.10
N GLY A 414 10.72 11.08 -5.13
CA GLY A 414 11.58 11.14 -3.95
C GLY A 414 11.50 12.49 -3.22
N LYS A 415 11.54 13.61 -3.98
CA LYS A 415 11.40 14.96 -3.39
C LYS A 415 10.04 15.21 -2.75
N ILE A 416 8.96 14.68 -3.34
CA ILE A 416 7.63 14.75 -2.75
C ILE A 416 7.58 13.99 -1.42
N LEU A 417 8.16 12.79 -1.35
CA LEU A 417 8.19 12.00 -0.12
C LEU A 417 9.06 12.65 0.98
N GLU A 418 10.23 13.20 0.61
CA GLU A 418 11.07 13.98 1.53
C GLU A 418 10.31 15.20 2.09
N LEU A 419 9.49 15.85 1.26
CA LEU A 419 8.62 16.94 1.69
C LEU A 419 7.58 16.45 2.70
N CYS A 420 6.95 15.29 2.46
CA CYS A 420 6.00 14.69 3.41
C CYS A 420 6.63 14.47 4.79
N VAL A 421 7.83 13.90 4.84
CA VAL A 421 8.58 13.74 6.10
C VAL A 421 8.89 15.08 6.76
N LYS A 422 9.35 16.08 5.99
CA LYS A 422 9.69 17.40 6.48
C LYS A 422 8.55 18.13 7.18
N VAL A 423 7.31 17.91 6.73
CA VAL A 423 6.11 18.51 7.35
C VAL A 423 5.54 17.66 8.50
N GLY A 424 6.23 16.59 8.90
CA GLY A 424 5.84 15.72 10.01
C GLY A 424 4.93 14.55 9.59
N GLY A 425 4.99 14.15 8.34
CA GLY A 425 4.29 13.02 7.78
C GLY A 425 5.20 11.78 7.60
N SER A 426 4.84 10.93 6.62
CA SER A 426 5.47 9.63 6.35
C SER A 426 5.68 9.43 4.85
N ILE A 427 6.66 8.60 4.49
CA ILE A 427 6.95 8.23 3.09
C ILE A 427 5.92 7.27 2.49
N THR A 428 5.10 6.63 3.30
CA THR A 428 4.05 5.72 2.83
C THR A 428 2.82 5.82 3.73
N GLY A 429 1.64 5.72 3.13
CA GLY A 429 0.35 5.66 3.83
C GLY A 429 -0.26 4.27 3.78
N GLU A 430 -0.27 3.65 2.60
CA GLU A 430 -0.96 2.37 2.39
C GLU A 430 -0.27 1.42 1.39
N HIS A 431 0.67 1.90 0.55
CA HIS A 431 1.31 1.08 -0.48
C HIS A 431 2.49 0.25 0.03
N GLY A 432 3.05 0.59 1.19
CA GLY A 432 4.31 0.04 1.67
C GLY A 432 5.53 0.76 1.08
N VAL A 433 6.70 0.35 1.52
CA VAL A 433 8.02 0.89 1.11
C VAL A 433 8.55 0.15 -0.14
N GLY A 434 8.53 -1.16 -0.08
CA GLY A 434 8.97 -2.06 -1.14
C GLY A 434 10.38 -1.76 -1.64
N ARG A 435 10.54 -1.83 -2.96
CA ARG A 435 11.75 -1.41 -3.66
C ARG A 435 11.75 0.09 -3.95
N GLU A 436 10.56 0.65 -4.16
CA GLU A 436 10.32 2.02 -4.60
C GLU A 436 10.89 3.06 -3.63
N LYS A 437 10.50 2.97 -2.35
CA LYS A 437 10.75 4.01 -1.34
C LYS A 437 11.89 3.67 -0.39
N ILE A 438 12.66 2.62 -0.67
CA ILE A 438 13.69 2.12 0.24
C ILE A 438 14.74 3.20 0.58
N ASN A 439 15.07 4.09 -0.37
CA ASN A 439 16.00 5.20 -0.14
C ASN A 439 15.39 6.26 0.79
N GLN A 440 14.08 6.52 0.69
CA GLN A 440 13.38 7.50 1.51
C GLN A 440 13.22 7.06 2.97
N MET A 441 13.39 5.77 3.27
CA MET A 441 13.53 5.28 4.64
C MET A 441 14.68 6.00 5.37
N CYS A 442 15.79 6.27 4.66
CA CYS A 442 16.93 7.01 5.21
C CYS A 442 16.65 8.51 5.45
N ALA A 443 15.62 9.06 4.79
CA ALA A 443 15.16 10.43 5.06
C ALA A 443 14.22 10.50 6.28
N GLN A 444 13.46 9.43 6.52
CA GLN A 444 12.48 9.37 7.63
C GLN A 444 13.08 8.85 8.93
N PHE A 445 13.97 7.85 8.88
CA PHE A 445 14.51 7.17 10.05
C PHE A 445 16.03 7.40 10.16
N ASN A 446 16.51 7.58 11.38
CA ASN A 446 17.92 7.64 11.67
C ASN A 446 18.54 6.22 11.77
N SER A 447 19.87 6.15 11.90
CA SER A 447 20.62 4.88 11.95
C SER A 447 20.23 3.97 13.11
N ASP A 448 19.91 4.56 14.28
CA ASP A 448 19.54 3.77 15.45
C ASP A 448 18.16 3.13 15.26
N GLU A 449 17.22 3.88 14.69
CA GLU A 449 15.89 3.38 14.35
C GLU A 449 15.98 2.27 13.29
N LEU A 450 16.78 2.46 12.24
CA LEU A 450 17.00 1.42 11.21
C LEU A 450 17.67 0.17 11.81
N THR A 451 18.54 0.32 12.79
CA THR A 451 19.12 -0.80 13.52
C THR A 451 18.06 -1.62 14.25
N VAL A 452 17.00 -0.98 14.79
CA VAL A 452 15.87 -1.70 15.39
C VAL A 452 15.08 -2.47 14.34
N PHE A 453 14.84 -1.89 13.15
CA PHE A 453 14.19 -2.62 12.05
C PHE A 453 14.98 -3.87 11.64
N HIS A 454 16.30 -3.76 11.51
CA HIS A 454 17.16 -4.92 11.24
C HIS A 454 17.12 -5.98 12.36
N ALA A 455 17.08 -5.55 13.62
CA ALA A 455 16.98 -6.48 14.75
C ALA A 455 15.65 -7.24 14.76
N VAL A 456 14.53 -6.56 14.43
CA VAL A 456 13.22 -7.20 14.27
C VAL A 456 13.25 -8.21 13.11
N LYS A 457 13.79 -7.82 11.95
CA LYS A 457 13.96 -8.72 10.80
C LYS A 457 14.75 -9.96 11.19
N ALA A 458 15.89 -9.80 11.85
CA ALA A 458 16.74 -10.90 12.28
C ALA A 458 16.07 -11.83 13.33
N ALA A 459 15.13 -11.32 14.14
CA ALA A 459 14.38 -12.12 15.09
C ALA A 459 13.40 -13.09 14.40
N PHE A 460 12.79 -12.69 13.29
CA PHE A 460 11.85 -13.52 12.52
C PHE A 460 12.52 -14.30 11.39
N ASP A 461 13.54 -13.75 10.79
CA ASP A 461 14.27 -14.34 9.65
C ASP A 461 15.78 -14.13 9.83
N PRO A 462 16.42 -14.96 10.67
CA PRO A 462 17.87 -14.86 10.91
C PRO A 462 18.72 -15.18 9.69
N SER A 463 18.14 -15.87 8.70
CA SER A 463 18.82 -16.22 7.45
C SER A 463 18.72 -15.16 6.36
N GLY A 464 17.83 -14.15 6.52
CA GLY A 464 17.63 -13.08 5.56
C GLY A 464 17.04 -13.51 4.21
N LEU A 465 16.30 -14.64 4.16
CA LEU A 465 15.81 -15.23 2.92
C LEU A 465 14.41 -14.74 2.52
N LEU A 466 13.62 -14.20 3.45
CA LEU A 466 12.29 -13.69 3.15
C LEU A 466 12.36 -12.27 2.59
N ASN A 467 11.96 -12.13 1.35
CA ASN A 467 11.82 -10.87 0.61
C ASN A 467 13.02 -9.90 0.75
N PRO A 468 14.28 -10.34 0.58
CA PRO A 468 15.45 -9.50 0.79
C PRO A 468 15.54 -8.33 -0.20
N GLY A 469 16.23 -7.24 0.21
CA GLY A 469 16.48 -6.06 -0.62
C GLY A 469 15.28 -5.11 -0.78
N LYS A 470 14.29 -5.20 0.13
CA LYS A 470 13.09 -4.36 0.14
C LYS A 470 12.79 -3.87 1.55
N ASN A 471 11.92 -2.87 1.67
CA ASN A 471 11.42 -2.27 2.91
C ASN A 471 12.52 -1.64 3.77
N ILE A 472 13.49 -2.39 4.27
CA ILE A 472 14.54 -1.92 5.17
C ILE A 472 15.83 -1.69 4.37
N PRO A 473 16.32 -0.43 4.26
CA PRO A 473 17.58 -0.14 3.58
C PRO A 473 18.76 -0.63 4.41
N THR A 474 19.87 -0.97 3.76
CA THR A 474 21.14 -1.17 4.47
C THR A 474 21.66 0.17 4.99
N LEU A 475 22.43 0.14 6.07
CA LEU A 475 23.09 1.33 6.60
C LEU A 475 24.05 1.96 5.60
N HIS A 476 24.70 1.15 4.75
CA HIS A 476 25.56 1.60 3.65
C HIS A 476 24.75 2.45 2.64
N ARG A 477 23.59 1.99 2.20
CA ARG A 477 22.71 2.72 1.29
C ARG A 477 22.30 4.08 1.86
N CYS A 478 22.01 4.16 3.15
CA CYS A 478 21.66 5.42 3.79
C CYS A 478 22.85 6.39 3.85
N ALA A 479 24.07 5.89 4.02
CA ALA A 479 25.26 6.72 3.98
C ALA A 479 25.49 7.35 2.60
N GLU A 480 25.21 6.60 1.52
CA GLU A 480 25.28 7.08 0.13
C GLU A 480 24.16 8.08 -0.18
N PHE A 481 22.93 7.77 0.21
CA PHE A 481 21.76 8.61 -0.06
C PHE A 481 21.81 9.93 0.72
N GLY A 482 22.29 9.91 1.96
CA GLY A 482 22.37 11.07 2.85
C GLY A 482 23.53 12.01 2.51
N ALA A 483 23.97 12.17 1.27
CA ALA A 483 25.08 13.01 0.83
C ALA A 483 26.01 13.31 2.02
N MET A 484 27.03 12.54 2.27
CA MET A 484 27.88 12.48 3.48
C MET A 484 28.22 13.89 4.03
N HIS A 485 27.30 14.46 4.80
CA HIS A 485 27.55 15.70 5.51
C HIS A 485 28.43 15.41 6.72
N VAL A 486 29.63 15.97 6.70
CA VAL A 486 30.50 16.01 7.86
C VAL A 486 29.86 16.93 8.90
N HIS A 487 29.19 16.33 9.90
CA HIS A 487 28.68 17.11 11.04
C HIS A 487 29.79 17.27 12.09
N MET A 488 30.22 18.50 12.35
CA MET A 488 31.26 18.84 13.34
C MET A 488 32.57 18.04 13.17
N GLY A 489 32.99 17.75 11.94
CA GLY A 489 34.20 16.99 11.66
C GLY A 489 34.08 15.48 11.85
N GLN A 490 32.90 14.96 12.12
CA GLN A 490 32.62 13.55 12.23
C GLN A 490 31.78 13.09 11.01
N LEU A 491 32.17 11.98 10.44
CA LEU A 491 31.45 11.32 9.37
C LEU A 491 30.48 10.30 9.96
N PRO A 492 29.23 10.25 9.48
CA PRO A 492 28.40 9.08 9.72
C PRO A 492 29.12 7.83 9.18
N PHE A 493 29.17 6.77 9.95
CA PHE A 493 29.78 5.48 9.57
C PHE A 493 31.24 5.57 9.09
N PRO A 494 32.18 6.01 9.95
CA PRO A 494 33.61 6.16 9.57
C PRO A 494 34.30 4.83 9.20
N GLU A 495 33.68 3.69 9.57
CA GLU A 495 34.15 2.32 9.32
C GLU A 495 33.82 1.79 7.92
N LEU A 496 32.98 2.47 7.15
CA LEU A 496 32.63 2.03 5.79
C LEU A 496 33.75 2.37 4.79
N GLU A 497 34.13 1.39 3.99
CA GLU A 497 35.08 1.61 2.87
C GLU A 497 34.46 2.58 1.85
N ARG A 498 35.28 3.51 1.37
CA ARG A 498 34.88 4.55 0.42
C ARG A 498 35.57 4.28 -0.91
N PHE A 499 34.77 4.28 -1.95
CA PHE A 499 35.25 4.22 -3.33
C PHE A 499 35.18 5.59 -4.00
#